data_a07c39e5d90aabbd98d8fbdf2efe10e5
#
_entry.id   a07c39e5d90aabbd98d8fbdf2efe10e5
#
_cell.length_a   1.000
_cell.length_b   1.000
_cell.length_c   1.000
_cell.angle_alpha   90.00
_cell.angle_beta   90.00
_cell.angle_gamma   90.00
#
_symmetry.space_group_name_H-M   'P 1'
#
loop_
_entity.id
_entity.type
_entity.pdbx_description
1 polymer ?
#
loop_
_entity_poly.entity_id
_entity_poly.type
_entity_poly.pdbx_seq_one_letter_code
_entity_poly.pdbx_strand_id
1 'polypeptide(L)'
;PEKCNVYSFHELFSDKETQNRIAEGCRTAGIGCMDCKKCLAKNMAEELEPIRSKYNDFMEKPNLVYDILNEGNKKANKIADATMSEVYEKVGISYPEFRL
;
A
#
# COMPACT_ATOMS: atom_id res chain seq x y z
N PRO A 1 -14.01 21.50 11.63
CA PRO A 1 -13.39 20.32 11.04
C PRO A 1 -13.73 20.14 9.55
N GLU A 2 -14.89 20.58 9.08
CA GLU A 2 -15.41 20.32 7.74
C GLU A 2 -14.53 20.84 6.58
N LYS A 3 -13.68 21.83 6.83
CA LYS A 3 -12.74 22.42 5.87
C LYS A 3 -11.27 22.14 6.24
N CYS A 4 -11.03 21.23 7.18
CA CYS A 4 -9.71 20.97 7.72
C CYS A 4 -9.15 19.67 7.15
N ASN A 5 -8.07 19.75 6.35
CA ASN A 5 -7.41 18.57 5.80
C ASN A 5 -6.86 17.62 6.89
N VAL A 6 -6.50 18.14 8.06
CA VAL A 6 -6.05 17.31 9.19
C VAL A 6 -7.19 16.45 9.71
N TYR A 7 -8.42 16.98 9.74
CA TYR A 7 -9.57 16.23 10.18
C TYR A 7 -9.92 15.07 9.24
N SER A 8 -9.73 15.24 7.93
CA SER A 8 -9.91 14.14 6.96
C SER A 8 -8.99 12.94 7.26
N PHE A 9 -7.78 13.19 7.78
CA PHE A 9 -6.91 12.10 8.23
C PHE A 9 -7.41 11.45 9.53
N HIS A 10 -8.06 12.20 10.43
CA HIS A 10 -8.72 11.59 11.59
C HIS A 10 -9.85 10.64 11.19
N GLU A 11 -10.57 10.93 10.10
CA GLU A 11 -11.61 10.03 9.57
C GLU A 11 -11.06 8.68 9.11
N LEU A 12 -9.78 8.63 8.72
CA LEU A 12 -9.10 7.40 8.28
C LEU A 12 -8.39 6.67 9.42
N PHE A 13 -7.74 7.41 10.33
CA PHE A 13 -6.80 6.86 11.30
C PHE A 13 -7.25 6.95 12.77
N SER A 14 -8.44 7.44 13.03
CA SER A 14 -8.96 7.54 14.38
C SER A 14 -10.29 6.82 14.52
N ASP A 15 -10.55 6.27 15.71
CA ASP A 15 -11.85 5.71 16.02
C ASP A 15 -12.95 6.79 16.11
N LYS A 16 -14.20 6.37 16.09
CA LYS A 16 -15.35 7.28 16.07
C LYS A 16 -15.45 8.16 17.32
N GLU A 17 -15.03 7.68 18.46
CA GLU A 17 -15.01 8.45 19.71
C GLU A 17 -14.00 9.60 19.61
N THR A 18 -12.78 9.30 19.17
CA THR A 18 -11.73 10.31 18.92
C THR A 18 -12.15 11.31 17.85
N GLN A 19 -12.74 10.85 16.73
CA GLN A 19 -13.24 11.73 15.67
C GLN A 19 -14.26 12.74 16.22
N ASN A 20 -15.25 12.28 17.00
CA ASN A 20 -16.28 13.13 17.59
C ASN A 20 -15.68 14.13 18.58
N ARG A 21 -14.79 13.68 19.45
CA ARG A 21 -14.10 14.54 20.42
C ARG A 21 -13.27 15.62 19.75
N ILE A 22 -12.53 15.28 18.69
CA ILE A 22 -11.73 16.23 17.92
C ILE A 22 -12.63 17.22 17.18
N ALA A 23 -13.71 16.75 16.56
CA ALA A 23 -14.65 17.62 15.84
C ALA A 23 -15.31 18.64 16.76
N GLU A 24 -15.80 18.20 17.91
CA GLU A 24 -16.40 19.09 18.91
C GLU A 24 -15.38 20.08 19.47
N GLY A 25 -14.22 19.59 19.88
CA GLY A 25 -13.15 20.46 20.38
C GLY A 25 -12.67 21.48 19.36
N CYS A 26 -12.64 21.12 18.07
CA CYS A 26 -12.30 22.05 17.00
C CYS A 26 -13.37 23.14 16.82
N ARG A 27 -14.67 22.80 16.85
CA ARG A 27 -15.78 23.75 16.69
C ARG A 27 -15.90 24.72 17.87
N THR A 28 -15.62 24.26 19.07
CA THR A 28 -15.72 25.05 20.30
C THR A 28 -14.43 25.77 20.70
N ALA A 29 -13.35 25.63 19.88
CA ALA A 29 -12.00 26.04 20.24
C ALA A 29 -11.47 25.40 21.54
N GLY A 30 -12.03 24.26 21.92
CA GLY A 30 -11.65 23.49 23.11
C GLY A 30 -10.38 22.64 22.93
N ILE A 31 -9.87 22.49 21.69
CA ILE A 31 -8.61 21.82 21.41
C ILE A 31 -7.73 22.66 20.49
N GLY A 32 -6.45 22.72 20.80
CA GLY A 32 -5.46 23.38 19.93
C GLY A 32 -5.12 22.53 18.71
N CYS A 33 -4.80 23.18 17.59
CA CYS A 33 -4.40 22.47 16.36
C CYS A 33 -3.16 21.59 16.56
N MET A 34 -2.26 21.97 17.46
CA MET A 34 -1.07 21.17 17.77
C MET A 34 -1.40 19.88 18.50
N ASP A 35 -2.36 19.94 19.44
CA ASP A 35 -2.78 18.76 20.20
C ASP A 35 -3.61 17.80 19.34
N CYS A 36 -4.44 18.35 18.45
CA CYS A 36 -5.13 17.59 17.42
C CYS A 36 -4.14 16.83 16.52
N LYS A 37 -3.11 17.50 16.01
CA LYS A 37 -2.06 16.88 15.19
C LYS A 37 -1.25 15.83 15.94
N LYS A 38 -0.93 16.03 17.21
CA LYS A 38 -0.24 15.03 18.04
C LYS A 38 -1.09 13.78 18.21
N CYS A 39 -2.37 13.93 18.45
CA CYS A 39 -3.31 12.82 18.55
C CYS A 39 -3.36 12.03 17.23
N LEU A 40 -3.47 12.72 16.10
CA LEU A 40 -3.46 12.10 14.78
C LEU A 40 -2.15 11.35 14.51
N ALA A 41 -1.01 12.00 14.76
CA ALA A 41 0.31 11.41 14.53
C ALA A 41 0.51 10.10 15.31
N LYS A 42 0.01 10.05 16.55
CA LYS A 42 0.04 8.83 17.36
C LYS A 42 -0.78 7.71 16.69
N ASN A 43 -2.02 7.99 16.34
CA ASN A 43 -2.91 7.01 15.73
C ASN A 43 -2.36 6.50 14.37
N MET A 44 -1.84 7.41 13.54
CA MET A 44 -1.19 7.04 12.29
C MET A 44 0.04 6.15 12.51
N ALA A 45 0.88 6.48 13.50
CA ALA A 45 2.07 5.69 13.81
C ALA A 45 1.70 4.27 14.26
N GLU A 46 0.66 4.12 15.07
CA GLU A 46 0.17 2.83 15.54
C GLU A 46 -0.39 1.98 14.39
N GLU A 47 -1.20 2.59 13.51
CA GLU A 47 -1.79 1.90 12.36
C GLU A 47 -0.76 1.48 11.31
N LEU A 48 0.27 2.31 11.11
CA LEU A 48 1.32 2.04 10.11
C LEU A 48 2.47 1.17 10.64
N GLU A 49 2.55 0.92 11.94
CA GLU A 49 3.65 0.14 12.53
C GLU A 49 3.78 -1.27 11.94
N PRO A 50 2.72 -2.06 11.72
CA PRO A 50 2.85 -3.38 11.12
C PRO A 50 3.42 -3.34 9.69
N ILE A 51 3.07 -2.31 8.92
CA ILE A 51 3.58 -2.11 7.55
C ILE A 51 5.05 -1.72 7.59
N ARG A 52 5.41 -0.79 8.47
CA ARG A 52 6.78 -0.33 8.65
C ARG A 52 7.71 -1.44 9.12
N SER A 53 7.24 -2.27 10.05
CA SER A 53 8.00 -3.43 10.51
C SER A 53 8.32 -4.39 9.36
N LYS A 54 7.33 -4.77 8.56
CA LYS A 54 7.52 -5.62 7.37
C LYS A 54 8.43 -4.98 6.32
N TYR A 55 8.29 -3.68 6.11
CA TYR A 55 9.17 -2.94 5.20
C TYR A 55 10.63 -3.05 5.65
N ASN A 56 10.90 -2.82 6.93
CA ASN A 56 12.25 -2.90 7.47
C ASN A 56 12.80 -4.34 7.37
N ASP A 57 11.99 -5.35 7.66
CA ASP A 57 12.38 -6.77 7.52
C ASP A 57 12.82 -7.09 6.09
N PHE A 58 12.11 -6.58 5.08
CA PHE A 58 12.50 -6.76 3.68
C PHE A 58 13.74 -5.96 3.29
N MET A 59 13.89 -4.74 3.83
CA MET A 59 15.09 -3.93 3.58
C MET A 59 16.36 -4.57 4.15
N GLU A 60 16.25 -5.29 5.27
CA GLU A 60 17.37 -6.04 5.85
C GLU A 60 17.71 -7.32 5.06
N LYS A 61 16.79 -7.82 4.24
CA LYS A 61 16.92 -9.08 3.49
C LYS A 61 16.67 -8.87 1.98
N PRO A 62 17.49 -8.09 1.28
CA PRO A 62 17.27 -7.80 -0.14
C PRO A 62 17.29 -9.06 -1.01
N ASN A 63 18.08 -10.07 -0.67
CA ASN A 63 18.14 -11.33 -1.41
C ASN A 63 16.79 -12.06 -1.37
N LEU A 64 16.08 -12.02 -0.22
CA LEU A 64 14.74 -12.61 -0.13
C LEU A 64 13.76 -11.93 -1.08
N VAL A 65 13.84 -10.60 -1.23
CA VAL A 65 12.99 -9.85 -2.15
C VAL A 65 13.29 -10.26 -3.61
N TYR A 66 14.57 -10.38 -3.98
CA TYR A 66 14.98 -10.86 -5.30
C TYR A 66 14.50 -12.29 -5.57
N ASP A 67 14.58 -13.18 -4.60
CA ASP A 67 14.10 -14.57 -4.75
C ASP A 67 12.59 -14.62 -4.99
N ILE A 68 11.81 -13.85 -4.22
CA ILE A 68 10.36 -13.74 -4.41
C ILE A 68 10.02 -13.21 -5.80
N LEU A 69 10.71 -12.17 -6.25
CA LEU A 69 10.51 -11.59 -7.59
C LEU A 69 10.88 -12.59 -8.69
N ASN A 70 11.99 -13.29 -8.57
CA ASN A 70 12.43 -14.28 -9.53
C ASN A 70 11.45 -15.45 -9.63
N GLU A 71 10.96 -15.96 -8.53
CA GLU A 71 9.95 -17.01 -8.53
C GLU A 71 8.62 -16.54 -9.12
N GLY A 72 8.19 -15.30 -8.80
CA GLY A 72 7.04 -14.65 -9.41
C GLY A 72 7.19 -14.53 -10.92
N ASN A 73 8.35 -14.05 -11.40
CA ASN A 73 8.66 -13.91 -12.82
C ASN A 73 8.62 -15.26 -13.55
N LYS A 74 9.20 -16.31 -13.00
CA LYS A 74 9.13 -17.66 -13.57
C LYS A 74 7.69 -18.13 -13.76
N LYS A 75 6.84 -17.92 -12.75
CA LYS A 75 5.42 -18.28 -12.82
C LYS A 75 4.67 -17.47 -13.88
N ALA A 76 4.88 -16.15 -13.90
CA ALA A 76 4.25 -15.26 -14.87
C ALA A 76 4.67 -15.57 -16.30
N ASN A 77 5.98 -15.77 -16.53
CA ASN A 77 6.50 -16.12 -17.85
C ASN A 77 5.93 -17.45 -18.34
N LYS A 78 5.83 -18.47 -17.48
CA LYS A 78 5.23 -19.75 -17.87
C LYS A 78 3.81 -19.59 -18.40
N ILE A 79 3.02 -18.73 -17.79
CA ILE A 79 1.63 -18.46 -18.21
C ILE A 79 1.63 -17.64 -19.51
N ALA A 80 2.45 -16.60 -19.57
CA ALA A 80 2.58 -15.74 -20.74
C ALA A 80 3.06 -16.50 -21.97
N ASP A 81 4.08 -17.34 -21.83
CA ASP A 81 4.63 -18.16 -22.92
C ASP A 81 3.61 -19.15 -23.46
N ALA A 82 2.83 -19.79 -22.59
CA ALA A 82 1.76 -20.68 -23.02
C ALA A 82 0.68 -19.92 -23.82
N THR A 83 0.26 -18.75 -23.35
CA THR A 83 -0.71 -17.91 -24.05
C THR A 83 -0.14 -17.40 -25.38
N MET A 84 1.10 -16.93 -25.40
CA MET A 84 1.73 -16.44 -26.63
C MET A 84 1.96 -17.53 -27.65
N SER A 85 2.31 -18.76 -27.23
CA SER A 85 2.40 -19.90 -28.13
C SER A 85 1.08 -20.18 -28.85
N GLU A 86 -0.03 -20.16 -28.09
CA GLU A 86 -1.37 -20.34 -28.67
C GLU A 86 -1.75 -19.21 -29.63
N VAL A 87 -1.41 -17.96 -29.28
CA VAL A 87 -1.65 -16.80 -30.15
C VAL A 87 -0.86 -16.93 -31.45
N TYR A 88 0.45 -17.23 -31.39
CA TYR A 88 1.30 -17.36 -32.56
C TYR A 88 0.82 -18.49 -33.49
N GLU A 89 0.39 -19.61 -32.91
CA GLU A 89 -0.18 -20.70 -33.70
C GLU A 89 -1.45 -20.26 -34.43
N LYS A 90 -2.38 -19.60 -33.74
CA LYS A 90 -3.67 -19.17 -34.31
C LYS A 90 -3.54 -18.07 -35.37
N VAL A 91 -2.58 -17.17 -35.23
CA VAL A 91 -2.32 -16.10 -36.22
C VAL A 91 -1.33 -16.51 -37.32
N GLY A 92 -0.80 -17.71 -37.25
CA GLY A 92 0.12 -18.23 -38.30
C GLY A 92 1.53 -17.59 -38.29
N ILE A 93 1.98 -17.02 -37.16
CA ILE A 93 3.30 -16.41 -36.98
C ILE A 93 4.26 -17.33 -36.20
N SER A 94 3.98 -18.60 -36.09
CA SER A 94 4.85 -19.57 -35.40
C SER A 94 6.09 -19.90 -36.25
N TYR A 95 7.19 -19.20 -36.01
CA TYR A 95 8.49 -19.59 -36.53
C TYR A 95 9.21 -20.45 -35.47
N PRO A 96 9.57 -21.72 -35.82
CA PRO A 96 10.25 -22.62 -34.87
C PRO A 96 11.61 -22.12 -34.38
N GLU A 97 12.18 -21.12 -35.07
CA GLU A 97 13.56 -20.64 -34.88
C GLU A 97 13.66 -19.38 -33.98
N PHE A 98 12.55 -18.73 -33.62
CA PHE A 98 12.53 -17.56 -32.72
C PHE A 98 12.05 -17.94 -31.32
N ARG A 99 12.82 -18.78 -30.63
CA ARG A 99 12.74 -18.85 -29.16
C ARG A 99 13.76 -17.88 -28.60
N LEU A 100 13.29 -16.72 -28.13
CA LEU A 100 14.07 -15.82 -27.28
C LEU A 100 14.28 -16.43 -25.90
#